data_6159f3a1c0d68e719f1f00c986aa424f
#
_entry.id   6159f3a1c0d68e719f1f00c986aa424f
#
_cell.length_a   1.000
_cell.length_b   1.000
_cell.length_c   1.000
_cell.angle_alpha   90.00
_cell.angle_beta   90.00
_cell.angle_gamma   90.00
#
_symmetry.space_group_name_H-M   'P 1'
#
loop_
_entity.id
_entity.type
_entity.pdbx_description
1 polymer ?
#
loop_
_entity_poly.entity_id
_entity_poly.type
_entity_poly.pdbx_seq_one_letter_code
_entity_poly.pdbx_strand_id
1 'polypeptide(L)'
;TMAPATRTAYHHHRLHLFHLPLPLPPQVIGKQLGKRISVRQFVGINSGFTRAMRVVLSDRGVTFAKAMVLVGGPDWPTSVLTGIMRLSCPQMLLGSLPIIMTIVPSVMAGAFNLLTTINNTWAALSTILAMVLMVVQGGATMAAAIVIERANSKRKEEVDAVPVDEEVKKCDDAEAAFNAARRDVTHWQHPRNSAAMRFLLILSAVVMILTWWATILLTPYAKFDVGTAYSMLGWRVWEIFLIPLGWLTLFGYVFCWVARYIYQRWAKKAALAELANPTPAGWLQKGDSATYVSERAVGDEGVKELEASK
;
A
#
# COMPACT_ATOMS: atom_id res chain seq x y z
N THR A 1 -28.08 -11.59 -21.67
CA THR A 1 -27.69 -10.31 -22.27
C THR A 1 -27.39 -9.33 -21.14
N MET A 2 -26.14 -9.39 -20.62
CA MET A 2 -25.66 -8.44 -19.60
C MET A 2 -25.39 -7.08 -20.24
N ALA A 3 -25.86 -6.04 -19.57
CA ALA A 3 -25.78 -4.64 -20.01
C ALA A 3 -24.31 -4.17 -20.11
N PRO A 4 -23.98 -3.27 -21.04
CA PRO A 4 -22.61 -2.83 -21.33
C PRO A 4 -21.98 -1.92 -20.24
N ALA A 5 -22.66 -1.66 -19.14
CA ALA A 5 -22.22 -0.72 -18.11
C ALA A 5 -20.99 -1.16 -17.28
N THR A 6 -20.68 -2.45 -17.22
CA THR A 6 -19.56 -2.98 -16.44
C THR A 6 -18.22 -2.90 -17.17
N ARG A 7 -18.20 -2.68 -18.47
CA ARG A 7 -16.96 -2.60 -19.26
C ARG A 7 -16.24 -1.25 -19.17
N THR A 8 -16.93 -0.18 -18.86
CA THR A 8 -16.39 1.19 -18.89
C THR A 8 -15.70 1.61 -17.59
N ALA A 9 -16.01 0.99 -16.45
CA ALA A 9 -15.47 1.40 -15.15
C ALA A 9 -13.99 1.00 -14.93
N TYR A 10 -13.49 -0.02 -15.64
CA TYR A 10 -12.12 -0.53 -15.44
C TYR A 10 -11.04 0.09 -16.32
N HIS A 11 -11.36 0.96 -17.27
CA HIS A 11 -10.41 1.34 -18.31
C HIS A 11 -9.66 2.67 -18.13
N HIS A 12 -10.01 3.54 -17.20
CA HIS A 12 -9.37 4.87 -17.15
C HIS A 12 -9.17 5.46 -15.74
N HIS A 13 -8.39 4.84 -14.88
CA HIS A 13 -7.78 5.58 -13.78
C HIS A 13 -6.30 5.25 -13.64
N ARG A 14 -5.51 5.61 -14.65
CA ARG A 14 -4.11 5.96 -14.39
C ARG A 14 -4.13 7.33 -13.73
N LEU A 15 -3.73 7.35 -12.46
CA LEU A 15 -3.47 8.55 -11.69
C LEU A 15 -2.42 9.42 -12.41
N HIS A 16 -2.88 10.39 -13.22
CA HIS A 16 -2.08 11.56 -13.53
C HIS A 16 -2.09 12.49 -12.31
N LEU A 17 -1.43 12.09 -11.23
CA LEU A 17 -1.43 12.83 -9.96
C LEU A 17 -0.18 13.70 -9.77
N PHE A 18 0.70 13.83 -10.78
CA PHE A 18 2.04 14.38 -10.58
C PHE A 18 2.30 15.76 -11.17
N HIS A 19 1.27 16.54 -11.53
CA HIS A 19 1.48 17.93 -11.94
C HIS A 19 0.53 18.87 -11.19
N LEU A 20 0.82 19.11 -9.91
CA LEU A 20 0.25 20.27 -9.21
C LEU A 20 1.40 21.07 -8.60
N PRO A 21 1.85 22.16 -9.24
CA PRO A 21 2.90 23.02 -8.71
C PRO A 21 2.27 24.12 -7.86
N LEU A 22 1.79 23.81 -6.66
CA LEU A 22 1.53 24.81 -5.61
C LEU A 22 1.53 24.11 -4.24
N PRO A 23 2.12 24.69 -3.20
CA PRO A 23 1.96 24.22 -1.83
C PRO A 23 0.55 24.55 -1.35
N LEU A 24 -0.44 23.80 -1.84
CA LEU A 24 -1.81 23.89 -1.36
C LEU A 24 -1.85 23.32 0.08
N PRO A 25 -2.48 24.01 1.02
CA PRO A 25 -2.60 23.51 2.39
C PRO A 25 -3.25 22.11 2.35
N PRO A 26 -2.76 21.15 3.14
CA PRO A 26 -3.21 19.73 3.14
C PRO A 26 -4.74 19.56 3.17
N GLN A 27 -5.43 20.51 3.77
CA GLN A 27 -6.90 20.54 3.85
C GLN A 27 -7.59 20.80 2.49
N VAL A 28 -7.01 21.63 1.61
CA VAL A 28 -7.56 21.87 0.27
C VAL A 28 -7.38 20.62 -0.56
N ILE A 29 -6.23 19.96 -0.42
CA ILE A 29 -5.95 18.67 -1.05
C ILE A 29 -6.94 17.62 -0.56
N GLY A 30 -7.12 17.45 0.75
CA GLY A 30 -8.05 16.51 1.35
C GLY A 30 -9.51 16.77 0.97
N LYS A 31 -9.92 18.04 0.90
CA LYS A 31 -11.29 18.42 0.49
C LYS A 31 -11.57 18.17 -0.99
N GLN A 32 -10.60 18.37 -1.86
CA GLN A 32 -10.74 18.08 -3.29
C GLN A 32 -10.57 16.60 -3.60
N LEU A 33 -9.57 15.95 -3.00
CA LEU A 33 -9.31 14.53 -3.17
C LEU A 33 -10.43 13.68 -2.55
N GLY A 34 -11.00 14.09 -1.44
CA GLY A 34 -12.12 13.41 -0.78
C GLY A 34 -13.40 13.32 -1.62
N LYS A 35 -13.53 14.12 -2.70
CA LYS A 35 -14.62 14.00 -3.66
C LYS A 35 -14.45 12.83 -4.62
N ARG A 36 -13.22 12.30 -4.77
CA ARG A 36 -12.94 11.19 -5.68
C ARG A 36 -13.15 9.86 -4.99
N ILE A 37 -13.99 9.01 -5.57
CA ILE A 37 -14.28 7.66 -5.06
C ILE A 37 -12.99 6.86 -4.86
N SER A 38 -12.07 6.89 -5.84
CA SER A 38 -10.80 6.16 -5.76
C SER A 38 -9.92 6.58 -4.56
N VAL A 39 -10.00 7.84 -4.11
CA VAL A 39 -9.26 8.31 -2.94
C VAL A 39 -9.94 7.84 -1.65
N ARG A 40 -11.27 7.91 -1.59
CA ARG A 40 -12.05 7.40 -0.46
C ARG A 40 -11.89 5.90 -0.30
N GLN A 41 -11.87 5.17 -1.41
CA GLN A 41 -11.59 3.73 -1.45
C GLN A 41 -10.16 3.42 -0.98
N PHE A 42 -9.16 4.13 -1.50
CA PHE A 42 -7.76 3.93 -1.11
C PHE A 42 -7.52 4.16 0.39
N VAL A 43 -8.18 5.16 0.98
CA VAL A 43 -8.13 5.41 2.43
C VAL A 43 -8.91 4.34 3.21
N GLY A 44 -9.73 3.54 2.54
CA GLY A 44 -10.56 2.51 3.17
C GLY A 44 -11.61 3.12 4.10
N ILE A 45 -12.36 4.13 3.63
CA ILE A 45 -13.28 4.93 4.47
C ILE A 45 -14.34 4.08 5.18
N ASN A 46 -14.71 2.94 4.61
CA ASN A 46 -15.68 2.00 5.16
C ASN A 46 -15.05 0.93 6.08
N SER A 47 -13.70 0.85 6.13
CA SER A 47 -13.05 -0.13 6.99
C SER A 47 -13.31 0.15 8.47
N GLY A 48 -13.45 -0.88 9.30
CA GLY A 48 -13.66 -0.74 10.74
C GLY A 48 -12.57 0.09 11.41
N PHE A 49 -11.32 -0.06 10.96
CA PHE A 49 -10.19 0.74 11.41
C PHE A 49 -10.38 2.23 11.14
N THR A 50 -10.74 2.60 9.92
CA THR A 50 -10.94 4.01 9.54
C THR A 50 -12.19 4.60 10.21
N ARG A 51 -13.26 3.80 10.37
CA ARG A 51 -14.45 4.23 11.10
C ARG A 51 -14.15 4.50 12.58
N ALA A 52 -13.37 3.62 13.24
CA ALA A 52 -12.90 3.85 14.60
C ALA A 52 -12.00 5.10 14.69
N MET A 53 -11.08 5.31 13.74
CA MET A 53 -10.31 6.55 13.62
C MET A 53 -11.22 7.78 13.52
N ARG A 54 -12.27 7.74 12.70
CA ARG A 54 -13.22 8.85 12.55
C ARG A 54 -13.89 9.19 13.87
N VAL A 55 -14.29 8.18 14.63
CA VAL A 55 -14.89 8.39 15.96
C VAL A 55 -13.91 9.09 16.90
N VAL A 56 -12.65 8.63 16.99
CA VAL A 56 -11.62 9.28 17.83
C VAL A 56 -11.32 10.70 17.37
N LEU A 57 -11.20 10.92 16.07
CA LEU A 57 -10.88 12.24 15.50
C LEU A 57 -12.05 13.22 15.61
N SER A 58 -13.29 12.75 15.72
CA SER A 58 -14.48 13.60 15.88
C SER A 58 -14.69 14.09 17.31
N ASP A 59 -13.99 13.54 18.30
CA ASP A 59 -14.08 13.99 19.70
C ASP A 59 -13.82 15.48 19.81
N ARG A 60 -14.51 16.16 20.75
CA ARG A 60 -14.34 17.59 20.94
C ARG A 60 -12.97 17.92 21.56
N GLY A 61 -12.31 18.94 21.00
CA GLY A 61 -11.01 19.40 21.50
C GLY A 61 -9.83 18.55 21.08
N VAL A 62 -8.67 18.78 21.69
CA VAL A 62 -7.44 18.02 21.49
C VAL A 62 -7.29 17.05 22.65
N THR A 63 -7.68 15.80 22.44
CA THR A 63 -7.50 14.72 23.40
C THR A 63 -6.18 13.98 23.16
N PHE A 64 -5.65 13.32 24.20
CA PHE A 64 -4.46 12.49 24.06
C PHE A 64 -4.66 11.41 22.98
N ALA A 65 -5.84 10.79 22.93
CA ALA A 65 -6.19 9.80 21.92
C ALA A 65 -6.10 10.37 20.49
N LYS A 66 -6.64 11.57 20.27
CA LYS A 66 -6.56 12.27 18.99
C LYS A 66 -5.11 12.60 18.62
N ALA A 67 -4.31 13.09 19.57
CA ALA A 67 -2.89 13.37 19.34
C ALA A 67 -2.12 12.09 18.96
N MET A 68 -2.37 10.96 19.65
CA MET A 68 -1.74 9.68 19.33
C MET A 68 -2.09 9.20 17.91
N VAL A 69 -3.35 9.34 17.49
CA VAL A 69 -3.76 8.98 16.14
C VAL A 69 -3.14 9.89 15.08
N LEU A 70 -2.97 11.18 15.38
CA LEU A 70 -2.36 12.15 14.44
C LEU A 70 -0.84 11.99 14.33
N VAL A 71 -0.15 11.54 15.39
CA VAL A 71 1.32 11.39 15.42
C VAL A 71 1.77 9.98 15.07
N GLY A 72 1.06 8.97 15.56
CA GLY A 72 1.44 7.55 15.39
C GLY A 72 0.62 6.81 14.35
N GLY A 73 -0.45 7.42 13.83
CA GLY A 73 -1.25 6.85 12.74
C GLY A 73 -0.50 6.88 11.41
N PRO A 74 -0.99 6.15 10.40
CA PRO A 74 -0.38 6.18 9.07
C PRO A 74 -0.56 7.58 8.47
N ASP A 75 0.54 8.29 8.22
CA ASP A 75 0.59 9.72 7.86
C ASP A 75 -0.35 10.10 6.72
N TRP A 76 -0.32 9.34 5.64
CA TRP A 76 -1.06 9.69 4.44
C TRP A 76 -2.57 9.44 4.56
N PRO A 77 -3.06 8.25 4.99
CA PRO A 77 -4.49 8.03 5.22
C PRO A 77 -5.08 8.96 6.27
N THR A 78 -4.37 9.22 7.36
CA THR A 78 -4.82 10.12 8.43
C THR A 78 -4.97 11.55 7.92
N SER A 79 -4.02 12.07 7.15
CA SER A 79 -4.07 13.42 6.58
C SER A 79 -5.22 13.60 5.59
N VAL A 80 -5.47 12.61 4.73
CA VAL A 80 -6.59 12.64 3.79
C VAL A 80 -7.93 12.51 4.54
N LEU A 81 -8.01 11.61 5.51
CA LEU A 81 -9.21 11.39 6.32
C LEU A 81 -9.62 12.65 7.09
N THR A 82 -8.67 13.33 7.72
CA THR A 82 -8.93 14.60 8.42
C THR A 82 -9.43 15.71 7.49
N GLY A 83 -8.93 15.72 6.25
CA GLY A 83 -9.42 16.60 5.20
C GLY A 83 -10.86 16.26 4.75
N ILE A 84 -11.20 14.98 4.60
CA ILE A 84 -12.56 14.51 4.28
C ILE A 84 -13.52 14.89 5.41
N MET A 85 -13.12 14.71 6.67
CA MET A 85 -13.90 15.05 7.86
C MET A 85 -14.02 16.55 8.11
N ARG A 86 -13.30 17.38 7.37
CA ARG A 86 -13.26 18.85 7.54
C ARG A 86 -12.90 19.27 8.96
N LEU A 87 -11.97 18.59 9.61
CA LEU A 87 -11.49 18.96 10.92
C LEU A 87 -10.89 20.37 10.91
N SER A 88 -11.03 21.11 12.01
CA SER A 88 -10.48 22.46 12.11
C SER A 88 -8.95 22.44 12.07
N CYS A 89 -8.35 23.31 11.25
CA CYS A 89 -6.90 23.43 11.08
C CYS A 89 -6.14 23.62 12.41
N PRO A 90 -6.61 24.49 13.34
CA PRO A 90 -5.94 24.66 14.63
C PRO A 90 -5.90 23.39 15.47
N GLN A 91 -6.98 22.60 15.48
CA GLN A 91 -7.02 21.34 16.22
C GLN A 91 -6.04 20.30 15.63
N MET A 92 -5.91 20.24 14.30
CA MET A 92 -4.93 19.38 13.67
C MET A 92 -3.50 19.80 13.99
N LEU A 93 -3.19 21.09 13.88
CA LEU A 93 -1.87 21.64 14.20
C LEU A 93 -1.49 21.36 15.66
N LEU A 94 -2.39 21.63 16.60
CA LEU A 94 -2.16 21.35 18.02
C LEU A 94 -2.01 19.85 18.31
N GLY A 95 -2.84 19.02 17.66
CA GLY A 95 -2.77 17.57 17.83
C GLY A 95 -1.53 16.94 17.22
N SER A 96 -0.94 17.54 16.19
CA SER A 96 0.30 17.07 15.55
C SER A 96 1.57 17.70 16.13
N LEU A 97 1.48 18.69 17.06
CA LEU A 97 2.66 19.28 17.69
C LEU A 97 3.68 18.27 18.24
N PRO A 98 3.27 17.16 18.89
CA PRO A 98 4.22 16.19 19.41
C PRO A 98 5.13 15.54 18.34
N ILE A 99 4.79 15.64 17.05
CA ILE A 99 5.63 15.14 15.94
C ILE A 99 6.99 15.85 15.88
N ILE A 100 7.08 17.07 16.41
CA ILE A 100 8.33 17.83 16.54
C ILE A 100 9.36 17.03 17.34
N MET A 101 8.92 16.28 18.35
CA MET A 101 9.80 15.41 19.16
C MET A 101 10.42 14.26 18.36
N THR A 102 9.89 13.93 17.19
CA THR A 102 10.49 12.95 16.27
C THR A 102 11.26 13.61 15.15
N ILE A 103 10.80 14.74 14.63
CA ILE A 103 11.45 15.46 13.53
C ILE A 103 12.80 16.02 13.97
N VAL A 104 12.86 16.73 15.11
CA VAL A 104 14.11 17.35 15.56
C VAL A 104 15.24 16.34 15.77
N PRO A 105 15.05 15.24 16.54
CA PRO A 105 16.09 14.22 16.66
C PRO A 105 16.46 13.55 15.33
N SER A 106 15.51 13.38 14.42
CA SER A 106 15.76 12.81 13.09
C SER A 106 16.72 13.68 12.28
N VAL A 107 16.45 14.98 12.24
CA VAL A 107 17.30 15.96 11.56
C VAL A 107 18.68 16.02 12.22
N MET A 108 18.74 16.00 13.55
CA MET A 108 20.01 15.99 14.30
C MET A 108 20.83 14.73 14.02
N ALA A 109 20.19 13.54 13.99
CA ALA A 109 20.86 12.30 13.64
C ALA A 109 21.49 12.37 12.23
N GLY A 110 20.75 12.92 11.26
CA GLY A 110 21.28 13.18 9.91
C GLY A 110 22.46 14.15 9.91
N ALA A 111 22.36 15.25 10.64
CA ALA A 111 23.44 16.24 10.75
C ALA A 111 24.70 15.65 11.40
N PHE A 112 24.56 14.89 12.49
CA PHE A 112 25.69 14.20 13.13
C PHE A 112 26.33 13.17 12.21
N ASN A 113 25.54 12.49 11.38
CA ASN A 113 26.08 11.56 10.38
C ASN A 113 27.00 12.27 9.37
N LEU A 114 26.71 13.49 8.97
CA LEU A 114 27.59 14.28 8.11
C LEU A 114 28.92 14.66 8.81
N LEU A 115 28.92 14.79 10.14
CA LEU A 115 30.10 15.13 10.92
C LEU A 115 31.02 13.94 11.25
N THR A 116 30.65 12.72 10.84
CA THR A 116 31.44 11.50 11.09
C THR A 116 32.81 11.56 10.46
N THR A 117 32.96 12.31 9.39
CA THR A 117 34.26 12.56 8.73
C THR A 117 35.24 13.34 9.60
N ILE A 118 34.75 14.10 10.59
CA ILE A 118 35.59 14.93 11.50
C ILE A 118 35.98 14.11 12.72
N ASN A 119 35.06 13.41 13.33
CA ASN A 119 35.30 12.60 14.52
C ASN A 119 34.31 11.45 14.64
N ASN A 120 34.79 10.26 14.97
CA ASN A 120 34.02 9.04 15.08
C ASN A 120 32.98 9.07 16.24
N THR A 121 33.12 9.95 17.21
CA THR A 121 32.11 10.18 18.28
C THR A 121 30.76 10.63 17.71
N TRP A 122 30.76 11.37 16.60
CA TRP A 122 29.52 11.79 15.93
C TRP A 122 28.75 10.62 15.33
N ALA A 123 29.46 9.58 14.87
CA ALA A 123 28.83 8.34 14.39
C ALA A 123 28.05 7.63 15.51
N ALA A 124 28.69 7.49 16.69
CA ALA A 124 28.05 6.89 17.85
C ALA A 124 26.82 7.68 18.29
N LEU A 125 26.93 9.01 18.36
CA LEU A 125 25.82 9.88 18.75
C LEU A 125 24.66 9.83 17.74
N SER A 126 24.95 9.85 16.44
CA SER A 126 23.94 9.67 15.38
C SER A 126 23.20 8.35 15.52
N THR A 127 23.94 7.25 15.77
CA THR A 127 23.38 5.92 15.92
C THR A 127 22.49 5.82 17.15
N ILE A 128 22.92 6.34 18.30
CA ILE A 128 22.12 6.34 19.54
C ILE A 128 20.83 7.14 19.31
N LEU A 129 20.93 8.32 18.70
CA LEU A 129 19.78 9.18 18.43
C LEU A 129 18.78 8.51 17.47
N ALA A 130 19.28 7.82 16.45
CA ALA A 130 18.45 7.06 15.52
C ALA A 130 17.73 5.87 16.22
N MET A 131 18.41 5.17 17.15
CA MET A 131 17.78 4.11 17.93
C MET A 131 16.68 4.64 18.86
N VAL A 132 16.95 5.74 19.57
CA VAL A 132 15.95 6.40 20.43
C VAL A 132 14.74 6.82 19.60
N LEU A 133 14.97 7.41 18.43
CA LEU A 133 13.91 7.81 17.52
C LEU A 133 13.06 6.62 17.06
N MET A 134 13.68 5.50 16.72
CA MET A 134 12.98 4.27 16.33
C MET A 134 12.06 3.78 17.47
N VAL A 135 12.52 3.81 18.72
CA VAL A 135 11.72 3.42 19.88
C VAL A 135 10.54 4.38 20.10
N VAL A 136 10.79 5.70 20.01
CA VAL A 136 9.75 6.72 20.17
C VAL A 136 8.69 6.59 19.09
N GLN A 137 9.11 6.47 17.82
CA GLN A 137 8.19 6.35 16.69
C GLN A 137 7.40 5.03 16.76
N GLY A 138 8.07 3.92 17.06
CA GLY A 138 7.41 2.62 17.25
C GLY A 138 6.41 2.65 18.40
N GLY A 139 6.77 3.29 19.51
CA GLY A 139 5.88 3.50 20.65
C GLY A 139 4.65 4.34 20.30
N ALA A 140 4.83 5.43 19.55
CA ALA A 140 3.73 6.27 19.10
C ALA A 140 2.77 5.51 18.17
N THR A 141 3.32 4.73 17.21
CA THR A 141 2.51 3.89 16.32
C THR A 141 1.73 2.83 17.09
N MET A 142 2.37 2.17 18.05
CA MET A 142 1.70 1.19 18.93
C MET A 142 0.59 1.85 19.77
N ALA A 143 0.85 3.02 20.33
CA ALA A 143 -0.15 3.77 21.10
C ALA A 143 -1.35 4.16 20.23
N ALA A 144 -1.12 4.62 18.99
CA ALA A 144 -2.18 4.89 18.02
C ALA A 144 -3.02 3.65 17.73
N ALA A 145 -2.38 2.50 17.48
CA ALA A 145 -3.07 1.24 17.23
C ALA A 145 -3.94 0.83 18.44
N ILE A 146 -3.41 0.91 19.66
CA ILE A 146 -4.15 0.60 20.90
C ILE A 146 -5.34 1.54 21.08
N VAL A 147 -5.18 2.83 20.79
CA VAL A 147 -6.28 3.81 20.90
C VAL A 147 -7.39 3.47 19.91
N ILE A 148 -7.04 3.15 18.66
CA ILE A 148 -8.02 2.80 17.63
C ILE A 148 -8.74 1.50 17.99
N GLU A 149 -8.00 0.49 18.44
CA GLU A 149 -8.58 -0.79 18.85
C GLU A 149 -9.50 -0.63 20.08
N ARG A 150 -9.12 0.19 21.07
CA ARG A 150 -10.01 0.53 22.20
C ARG A 150 -11.26 1.26 21.75
N ALA A 151 -11.16 2.15 20.77
CA ALA A 151 -12.35 2.80 20.22
C ALA A 151 -13.24 1.79 19.50
N ASN A 152 -12.67 0.89 18.72
CA ASN A 152 -13.38 -0.16 18.00
C ASN A 152 -14.11 -1.13 18.96
N SER A 153 -13.49 -1.48 20.10
CA SER A 153 -14.08 -2.41 21.07
C SER A 153 -15.05 -1.74 22.05
N LYS A 154 -14.67 -0.58 22.63
CA LYS A 154 -15.45 0.08 23.69
C LYS A 154 -16.55 1.02 23.17
N ARG A 155 -16.36 1.56 21.96
CA ARG A 155 -17.30 2.51 21.33
C ARG A 155 -17.88 1.90 20.04
N LYS A 156 -18.11 0.60 20.05
CA LYS A 156 -18.57 -0.15 18.89
C LYS A 156 -19.87 0.41 18.32
N GLU A 157 -20.82 0.76 19.16
CA GLU A 157 -22.10 1.37 18.74
C GLU A 157 -21.87 2.68 17.97
N GLU A 158 -20.96 3.53 18.42
CA GLU A 158 -20.63 4.77 17.73
C GLU A 158 -19.88 4.51 16.40
N VAL A 159 -19.00 3.52 16.40
CA VAL A 159 -18.27 3.09 15.18
C VAL A 159 -19.26 2.50 14.16
N ASP A 160 -20.22 1.70 14.60
CA ASP A 160 -21.25 1.11 13.73
C ASP A 160 -22.26 2.16 13.25
N ALA A 161 -22.50 3.22 14.03
CA ALA A 161 -23.35 4.34 13.64
C ALA A 161 -22.70 5.28 12.59
N VAL A 162 -21.39 5.18 12.36
CA VAL A 162 -20.73 5.96 11.28
C VAL A 162 -21.31 5.55 9.92
N PRO A 163 -21.88 6.51 9.15
CA PRO A 163 -22.51 6.17 7.88
C PRO A 163 -21.55 5.53 6.90
N VAL A 164 -21.98 4.46 6.27
CA VAL A 164 -21.26 3.76 5.21
C VAL A 164 -21.35 4.58 3.92
N ASP A 165 -20.25 4.72 3.23
CA ASP A 165 -20.21 5.32 1.90
C ASP A 165 -20.60 4.27 0.86
N GLU A 166 -21.85 4.32 0.38
CA GLU A 166 -22.41 3.32 -0.53
C GLU A 166 -21.71 3.29 -1.90
N GLU A 167 -21.17 4.43 -2.37
CA GLU A 167 -20.42 4.47 -3.63
C GLU A 167 -19.10 3.70 -3.48
N VAL A 168 -18.40 3.91 -2.36
CA VAL A 168 -17.16 3.20 -2.07
C VAL A 168 -17.43 1.72 -1.80
N LYS A 169 -18.51 1.39 -1.08
CA LYS A 169 -18.91 0.00 -0.82
C LYS A 169 -19.10 -0.78 -2.12
N LYS A 170 -19.82 -0.22 -3.09
CA LYS A 170 -19.99 -0.85 -4.41
C LYS A 170 -18.67 -1.11 -5.12
N CYS A 171 -17.72 -0.17 -5.01
CA CYS A 171 -16.39 -0.35 -5.58
C CYS A 171 -15.59 -1.43 -4.85
N ASP A 172 -15.68 -1.46 -3.52
CA ASP A 172 -15.00 -2.44 -2.66
C ASP A 172 -15.53 -3.86 -2.93
N ASP A 173 -16.84 -4.01 -3.05
CA ASP A 173 -17.49 -5.30 -3.35
C ASP A 173 -17.09 -5.80 -4.76
N ALA A 174 -17.06 -4.89 -5.75
CA ALA A 174 -16.60 -5.23 -7.10
C ALA A 174 -15.11 -5.60 -7.12
N GLU A 175 -14.29 -4.91 -6.34
CA GLU A 175 -12.86 -5.23 -6.21
C GLU A 175 -12.65 -6.56 -5.46
N ALA A 176 -13.44 -6.82 -4.41
CA ALA A 176 -13.40 -8.08 -3.69
C ALA A 176 -13.76 -9.26 -4.60
N ALA A 177 -14.82 -9.15 -5.39
CA ALA A 177 -15.21 -10.15 -6.37
C ALA A 177 -14.12 -10.37 -7.44
N PHE A 178 -13.52 -9.28 -7.95
CA PHE A 178 -12.40 -9.37 -8.89
C PHE A 178 -11.17 -10.03 -8.27
N ASN A 179 -10.83 -9.68 -7.03
CA ASN A 179 -9.67 -10.26 -6.34
C ASN A 179 -9.90 -11.73 -6.00
N ALA A 180 -11.14 -12.14 -5.69
CA ALA A 180 -11.51 -13.54 -5.52
C ALA A 180 -11.32 -14.31 -6.84
N ALA A 181 -11.92 -13.86 -7.93
CA ALA A 181 -11.73 -14.46 -9.25
C ALA A 181 -10.26 -14.52 -9.68
N ARG A 182 -9.49 -13.48 -9.36
CA ARG A 182 -8.05 -13.46 -9.64
C ARG A 182 -7.29 -14.50 -8.83
N ARG A 183 -7.60 -14.69 -7.55
CA ARG A 183 -7.01 -15.76 -6.72
C ARG A 183 -7.29 -17.13 -7.32
N ASP A 184 -8.55 -17.36 -7.73
CA ASP A 184 -8.97 -18.62 -8.34
C ASP A 184 -8.16 -18.93 -9.60
N VAL A 185 -8.13 -18.00 -10.56
CA VAL A 185 -7.41 -18.20 -11.85
C VAL A 185 -5.90 -18.35 -11.67
N THR A 186 -5.33 -17.75 -10.63
CA THR A 186 -3.90 -17.88 -10.32
C THR A 186 -3.58 -19.14 -9.53
N HIS A 187 -4.59 -19.88 -9.07
CA HIS A 187 -4.36 -21.14 -8.41
C HIS A 187 -3.63 -22.13 -9.34
N TRP A 188 -2.71 -22.90 -8.78
CA TRP A 188 -1.79 -23.73 -9.56
C TRP A 188 -2.52 -24.75 -10.43
N GLN A 189 -3.60 -25.34 -9.96
CA GLN A 189 -4.38 -26.38 -10.64
C GLN A 189 -5.48 -25.83 -11.54
N HIS A 190 -5.71 -24.52 -11.54
CA HIS A 190 -6.82 -23.93 -12.28
C HIS A 190 -6.66 -24.16 -13.80
N PRO A 191 -7.70 -24.62 -14.53
CA PRO A 191 -7.61 -24.95 -15.97
C PRO A 191 -7.16 -23.79 -16.85
N ARG A 192 -7.49 -22.55 -16.47
CA ARG A 192 -7.06 -21.35 -17.20
C ARG A 192 -5.60 -20.97 -16.95
N ASN A 193 -4.97 -21.53 -15.90
CA ASN A 193 -3.56 -21.27 -15.62
C ASN A 193 -2.68 -22.17 -16.50
N SER A 194 -2.31 -21.65 -17.66
CA SER A 194 -1.54 -22.40 -18.65
C SER A 194 -0.14 -22.78 -18.15
N ALA A 195 0.39 -23.91 -18.64
CA ALA A 195 1.74 -24.34 -18.30
C ALA A 195 2.80 -23.27 -18.62
N ALA A 196 2.59 -22.48 -19.68
CA ALA A 196 3.48 -21.38 -20.03
C ALA A 196 3.53 -20.28 -18.96
N MET A 197 2.39 -19.93 -18.36
CA MET A 197 2.33 -18.92 -17.29
C MET A 197 2.95 -19.42 -15.99
N ARG A 198 2.74 -20.70 -15.66
CA ARG A 198 3.41 -21.35 -14.53
C ARG A 198 4.93 -21.40 -14.73
N PHE A 199 5.38 -21.77 -15.91
CA PHE A 199 6.80 -21.77 -16.26
C PHE A 199 7.42 -20.37 -16.18
N LEU A 200 6.74 -19.34 -16.73
CA LEU A 200 7.19 -17.96 -16.65
C LEU A 200 7.36 -17.49 -15.20
N LEU A 201 6.43 -17.89 -14.31
CA LEU A 201 6.47 -17.53 -12.90
C LEU A 201 7.64 -18.22 -12.18
N ILE A 202 7.85 -19.54 -12.42
CA ILE A 202 8.98 -20.27 -11.86
C ILE A 202 10.29 -19.68 -12.37
N LEU A 203 10.40 -19.46 -13.68
CA LEU A 203 11.60 -18.90 -14.30
C LEU A 203 11.93 -17.52 -13.72
N SER A 204 10.93 -16.66 -13.54
CA SER A 204 11.14 -15.33 -12.94
C SER A 204 11.60 -15.43 -11.50
N ALA A 205 11.07 -16.38 -10.72
CA ALA A 205 11.50 -16.61 -9.34
C ALA A 205 12.95 -17.11 -9.27
N VAL A 206 13.31 -18.06 -10.12
CA VAL A 206 14.69 -18.58 -10.21
C VAL A 206 15.66 -17.47 -10.61
N VAL A 207 15.35 -16.71 -11.66
CA VAL A 207 16.19 -15.57 -12.09
C VAL A 207 16.32 -14.54 -10.99
N MET A 208 15.24 -14.23 -10.25
CA MET A 208 15.29 -13.28 -9.13
C MET A 208 16.21 -13.77 -8.00
N ILE A 209 16.11 -15.05 -7.63
CA ILE A 209 16.98 -15.66 -6.62
C ILE A 209 18.44 -15.62 -7.08
N LEU A 210 18.71 -16.03 -8.33
CA LEU A 210 20.07 -15.99 -8.89
C LEU A 210 20.62 -14.57 -8.95
N THR A 211 19.82 -13.59 -9.37
CA THR A 211 20.20 -12.18 -9.39
C THR A 211 20.50 -11.65 -8.00
N TRP A 212 19.68 -12.01 -7.00
CA TRP A 212 19.90 -11.66 -5.61
C TRP A 212 21.21 -12.26 -5.07
N TRP A 213 21.43 -13.56 -5.26
CA TRP A 213 22.66 -14.22 -4.85
C TRP A 213 23.87 -13.67 -5.58
N ALA A 214 23.78 -13.43 -6.89
CA ALA A 214 24.84 -12.78 -7.65
C ALA A 214 25.15 -11.38 -7.07
N THR A 215 24.15 -10.64 -6.63
CA THR A 215 24.34 -9.33 -6.02
C THR A 215 25.10 -9.42 -4.70
N ILE A 216 24.89 -10.45 -3.89
CA ILE A 216 25.56 -10.66 -2.60
C ILE A 216 26.97 -11.25 -2.80
N LEU A 217 27.06 -12.39 -3.47
CA LEU A 217 28.30 -13.16 -3.59
C LEU A 217 29.37 -12.44 -4.42
N LEU A 218 28.94 -11.67 -5.43
CA LEU A 218 29.84 -10.91 -6.31
C LEU A 218 30.10 -9.48 -5.79
N THR A 219 29.69 -9.18 -4.55
CA THR A 219 29.96 -7.86 -3.92
C THR A 219 31.45 -7.49 -3.90
N PRO A 220 32.40 -8.41 -3.70
CA PRO A 220 33.83 -8.10 -3.76
C PRO A 220 34.28 -7.62 -5.15
N TYR A 221 33.56 -8.05 -6.21
CA TYR A 221 33.83 -7.61 -7.58
C TYR A 221 32.98 -6.37 -7.84
N ALA A 222 33.59 -5.20 -7.98
CA ALA A 222 32.92 -3.94 -8.19
C ALA A 222 31.82 -4.05 -9.26
N LYS A 223 30.56 -3.87 -8.86
CA LYS A 223 29.36 -3.90 -9.74
C LYS A 223 28.75 -2.54 -9.94
N PHE A 224 28.83 -1.73 -8.89
CA PHE A 224 28.29 -0.39 -8.85
C PHE A 224 29.34 0.56 -8.27
N ASP A 225 29.55 1.68 -8.94
CA ASP A 225 30.40 2.78 -8.45
C ASP A 225 29.58 4.05 -8.40
N VAL A 226 28.98 4.31 -7.24
CA VAL A 226 28.18 5.51 -7.00
C VAL A 226 29.10 6.71 -6.71
N GLY A 227 30.25 6.48 -6.07
CA GLY A 227 31.17 7.55 -5.65
C GLY A 227 31.79 8.26 -6.84
N THR A 228 32.38 7.51 -7.76
CA THR A 228 33.01 8.04 -8.98
C THR A 228 31.96 8.58 -9.95
N ALA A 229 30.84 7.88 -10.10
CA ALA A 229 29.74 8.32 -10.95
C ALA A 229 29.12 9.63 -10.45
N TYR A 230 28.97 9.82 -9.13
CA TYR A 230 28.43 11.05 -8.57
C TYR A 230 29.34 12.27 -8.80
N SER A 231 30.67 12.10 -8.71
CA SER A 231 31.63 13.17 -8.97
C SER A 231 31.71 13.57 -10.45
N MET A 232 31.35 12.66 -11.35
CA MET A 232 31.33 12.85 -12.81
C MET A 232 29.95 13.14 -13.38
N LEU A 233 28.95 13.46 -12.56
CA LEU A 233 27.51 13.47 -12.92
C LEU A 233 27.14 14.59 -13.91
N GLY A 234 27.73 14.55 -15.09
CA GLY A 234 27.17 15.11 -16.29
C GLY A 234 26.22 14.09 -16.96
N TRP A 235 25.09 13.73 -16.34
CA TRP A 235 24.00 12.92 -16.95
C TRP A 235 24.33 11.47 -17.37
N ARG A 236 25.47 10.89 -16.97
CA ARG A 236 25.91 9.54 -17.37
C ARG A 236 25.54 8.49 -16.33
N VAL A 237 24.25 8.38 -16.01
CA VAL A 237 23.71 7.49 -14.96
C VAL A 237 24.05 6.01 -15.22
N TRP A 238 24.25 5.62 -16.48
CA TRP A 238 24.62 4.24 -16.86
C TRP A 238 26.05 3.84 -16.44
N GLU A 239 26.93 4.80 -16.13
CA GLU A 239 28.29 4.51 -15.64
C GLU A 239 28.30 3.99 -14.20
N ILE A 240 27.16 4.12 -13.48
CA ILE A 240 26.97 3.51 -12.17
C ILE A 240 27.06 1.97 -12.27
N PHE A 241 26.66 1.41 -13.42
CA PHE A 241 26.66 -0.03 -13.62
C PHE A 241 27.97 -0.49 -14.30
N LEU A 242 28.86 -1.09 -13.50
CA LEU A 242 30.13 -1.57 -14.02
C LEU A 242 29.95 -2.82 -14.88
N ILE A 243 30.60 -2.85 -16.02
CA ILE A 243 30.58 -3.97 -16.98
C ILE A 243 31.50 -5.09 -16.49
N PRO A 244 31.06 -6.39 -16.55
CA PRO A 244 29.77 -6.92 -17.03
C PRO A 244 28.73 -7.11 -15.91
N LEU A 245 29.13 -7.13 -14.65
CA LEU A 245 28.32 -7.65 -13.53
C LEU A 245 27.16 -6.71 -13.13
N GLY A 246 27.39 -5.40 -13.18
CA GLY A 246 26.32 -4.43 -12.88
C GLY A 246 25.18 -4.50 -13.91
N TRP A 247 25.52 -4.63 -15.17
CA TRP A 247 24.55 -4.79 -16.25
C TRP A 247 23.82 -6.13 -16.18
N LEU A 248 24.52 -7.21 -15.84
CA LEU A 248 23.89 -8.54 -15.69
C LEU A 248 22.83 -8.53 -14.59
N THR A 249 23.11 -7.89 -13.45
CA THR A 249 22.14 -7.74 -12.36
C THR A 249 20.96 -6.87 -12.78
N LEU A 250 21.19 -5.78 -13.50
CA LEU A 250 20.14 -4.90 -14.01
C LEU A 250 19.21 -5.68 -14.98
N PHE A 251 19.77 -6.41 -15.93
CA PHE A 251 18.99 -7.24 -16.86
C PHE A 251 18.16 -8.31 -16.12
N GLY A 252 18.72 -8.95 -15.08
CA GLY A 252 17.99 -9.89 -14.25
C GLY A 252 16.76 -9.24 -13.59
N TYR A 253 16.90 -8.06 -12.99
CA TYR A 253 15.79 -7.34 -12.40
C TYR A 253 14.76 -6.88 -13.44
N VAL A 254 15.19 -6.35 -14.58
CA VAL A 254 14.31 -5.94 -15.67
C VAL A 254 13.52 -7.13 -16.20
N PHE A 255 14.19 -8.27 -16.41
CA PHE A 255 13.52 -9.49 -16.83
C PHE A 255 12.43 -9.91 -15.84
N CYS A 256 12.74 -9.96 -14.54
CA CYS A 256 11.75 -10.30 -13.51
C CYS A 256 10.58 -9.30 -13.49
N TRP A 257 10.86 -8.02 -13.66
CA TRP A 257 9.82 -6.98 -13.72
C TRP A 257 8.90 -7.18 -14.93
N VAL A 258 9.47 -7.43 -16.12
CA VAL A 258 8.72 -7.70 -17.35
C VAL A 258 7.90 -9.00 -17.25
N ALA A 259 8.49 -10.07 -16.74
CA ALA A 259 7.81 -11.35 -16.52
C ALA A 259 6.61 -11.19 -15.57
N ARG A 260 6.82 -10.47 -14.46
CA ARG A 260 5.74 -10.14 -13.51
C ARG A 260 4.65 -9.28 -14.17
N TYR A 261 5.02 -8.31 -14.97
CA TYR A 261 4.07 -7.47 -15.69
C TYR A 261 3.20 -8.26 -16.67
N ILE A 262 3.82 -9.17 -17.44
CA ILE A 262 3.11 -10.08 -18.36
C ILE A 262 2.14 -10.98 -17.59
N TYR A 263 2.62 -11.60 -16.49
CA TYR A 263 1.80 -12.46 -15.64
C TYR A 263 0.62 -11.69 -15.02
N GLN A 264 0.84 -10.49 -14.51
CA GLN A 264 -0.24 -9.66 -13.94
C GLN A 264 -1.27 -9.25 -14.99
N ARG A 265 -0.84 -8.92 -16.21
CA ARG A 265 -1.76 -8.62 -17.32
C ARG A 265 -2.59 -9.83 -17.72
N TRP A 266 -1.95 -11.00 -17.80
CA TRP A 266 -2.65 -12.24 -18.05
C TRP A 266 -3.65 -12.55 -16.92
N ALA A 267 -3.23 -12.53 -15.66
CA ALA A 267 -4.09 -12.79 -14.51
C ALA A 267 -5.32 -11.86 -14.46
N LYS A 268 -5.13 -10.58 -14.78
CA LYS A 268 -6.24 -9.63 -14.89
C LYS A 268 -7.25 -10.02 -15.98
N LYS A 269 -6.77 -10.38 -17.17
CA LYS A 269 -7.64 -10.82 -18.28
C LYS A 269 -8.36 -12.13 -17.94
N ALA A 270 -7.66 -13.07 -17.34
CA ALA A 270 -8.20 -14.36 -16.94
C ALA A 270 -9.26 -14.20 -15.84
N ALA A 271 -9.04 -13.34 -14.84
CA ALA A 271 -10.02 -13.04 -13.80
C ALA A 271 -11.30 -12.40 -14.36
N LEU A 272 -11.19 -11.47 -15.29
CA LEU A 272 -12.37 -10.89 -15.97
C LEU A 272 -13.14 -11.94 -16.78
N ALA A 273 -12.43 -12.87 -17.42
CA ALA A 273 -13.06 -13.96 -18.14
C ALA A 273 -13.71 -15.00 -17.19
N GLU A 274 -13.16 -15.16 -15.98
CA GLU A 274 -13.74 -16.02 -14.94
C GLU A 274 -15.02 -15.43 -14.37
N LEU A 275 -15.06 -14.12 -14.12
CA LEU A 275 -16.28 -13.41 -13.70
C LEU A 275 -17.39 -13.50 -14.75
N ALA A 276 -17.01 -13.44 -16.04
CA ALA A 276 -18.01 -13.54 -17.13
C ALA A 276 -18.53 -14.96 -17.35
N ASN A 277 -17.68 -15.97 -17.21
CA ASN A 277 -17.97 -17.38 -17.43
C ASN A 277 -17.23 -18.20 -16.37
N PRO A 278 -17.84 -18.44 -15.21
CA PRO A 278 -17.21 -19.17 -14.11
C PRO A 278 -16.85 -20.61 -14.50
N THR A 279 -15.63 -21.02 -14.18
CA THR A 279 -15.16 -22.39 -14.40
C THR A 279 -15.82 -23.32 -13.37
N PRO A 280 -16.39 -24.48 -13.76
CA PRO A 280 -16.96 -25.42 -12.78
C PRO A 280 -15.91 -25.86 -11.75
N ALA A 281 -16.30 -25.99 -10.49
CA ALA A 281 -15.42 -26.27 -9.35
C ALA A 281 -14.73 -27.67 -9.37
N GLY A 282 -14.98 -28.49 -10.39
CA GLY A 282 -14.44 -29.85 -10.49
C GLY A 282 -12.90 -29.98 -10.58
N TRP A 283 -12.17 -28.85 -10.68
CA TRP A 283 -10.71 -28.82 -10.66
C TRP A 283 -10.11 -28.78 -9.25
N LEU A 284 -10.93 -28.52 -8.22
CA LEU A 284 -10.50 -28.51 -6.82
C LEU A 284 -10.36 -29.93 -6.28
N GLN A 285 -9.28 -30.19 -5.55
CA GLN A 285 -9.16 -31.43 -4.80
C GLN A 285 -10.19 -31.47 -3.66
N LYS A 286 -10.66 -32.69 -3.31
CA LYS A 286 -11.78 -32.93 -2.38
C LYS A 286 -11.56 -32.33 -0.96
N GLY A 287 -10.31 -32.01 -0.58
CA GLY A 287 -9.99 -31.37 0.70
C GLY A 287 -10.15 -29.82 0.66
N ASP A 288 -9.85 -29.20 -0.48
CA ASP A 288 -9.90 -27.75 -0.62
C ASP A 288 -11.29 -27.25 -1.00
N SER A 289 -12.15 -28.16 -1.49
CA SER A 289 -13.50 -27.84 -1.94
C SER A 289 -14.41 -27.29 -0.84
N ALA A 290 -14.25 -27.75 0.40
CA ALA A 290 -15.12 -27.31 1.51
C ALA A 290 -14.84 -25.84 1.91
N THR A 291 -13.56 -25.45 1.98
CA THR A 291 -13.16 -24.07 2.31
C THR A 291 -13.50 -23.11 1.16
N TYR A 292 -13.29 -23.55 -0.08
CA TYR A 292 -13.59 -22.77 -1.27
C TYR A 292 -15.10 -22.52 -1.45
N VAL A 293 -15.95 -23.54 -1.23
CA VAL A 293 -17.41 -23.42 -1.30
C VAL A 293 -17.92 -22.47 -0.23
N SER A 294 -17.34 -22.52 0.98
CA SER A 294 -17.67 -21.61 2.08
C SER A 294 -17.30 -20.15 1.75
N GLU A 295 -16.10 -19.90 1.21
CA GLU A 295 -15.65 -18.54 0.82
C GLU A 295 -16.46 -17.98 -0.36
N ARG A 296 -16.85 -18.84 -1.29
CA ARG A 296 -17.66 -18.45 -2.46
C ARG A 296 -19.12 -18.20 -2.09
N ALA A 297 -19.68 -18.96 -1.16
CA ALA A 297 -21.04 -18.75 -0.67
C ALA A 297 -21.22 -17.37 0.00
N VAL A 298 -20.20 -16.93 0.75
CA VAL A 298 -20.18 -15.59 1.34
C VAL A 298 -20.09 -14.50 0.26
N GLY A 299 -19.36 -14.75 -0.84
CA GLY A 299 -19.28 -13.84 -1.99
C GLY A 299 -20.59 -13.80 -2.81
N ASP A 300 -21.26 -14.94 -3.01
CA ASP A 300 -22.51 -15.04 -3.77
C ASP A 300 -23.72 -14.46 -3.02
N GLU A 301 -23.75 -14.51 -1.68
CA GLU A 301 -24.76 -13.83 -0.88
C GLU A 301 -24.67 -12.30 -1.04
N GLY A 302 -23.46 -11.74 -1.02
CA GLY A 302 -23.24 -10.32 -1.29
C GLY A 302 -23.66 -9.88 -2.70
N VAL A 303 -23.50 -10.75 -3.70
CA VAL A 303 -23.93 -10.49 -5.09
C VAL A 303 -25.46 -10.57 -5.22
N LYS A 304 -26.11 -11.52 -4.55
CA LYS A 304 -27.58 -11.67 -4.55
C LYS A 304 -28.29 -10.54 -3.82
N GLU A 305 -27.73 -10.02 -2.73
CA GLU A 305 -28.25 -8.82 -2.07
C GLU A 305 -28.17 -7.58 -2.97
N LEU A 306 -27.13 -7.47 -3.80
CA LEU A 306 -26.99 -6.40 -4.79
C LEU A 306 -28.00 -6.50 -5.95
N GLU A 307 -28.40 -7.72 -6.35
CA GLU A 307 -29.44 -7.95 -7.37
C GLU A 307 -30.85 -7.73 -6.83
N ALA A 308 -31.08 -8.05 -5.56
CA ALA A 308 -32.39 -7.84 -4.89
C ALA A 308 -32.65 -6.36 -4.55
N SER A 309 -31.61 -5.54 -4.53
CA SER A 309 -31.67 -4.08 -4.25
C SER A 309 -31.93 -3.23 -5.51
N LYS A 310 -32.09 -3.86 -6.69
CA LYS A 310 -32.46 -3.19 -7.96
C LYS A 310 -33.93 -3.34 -8.27
#